data_73b36883356fc5b535cc186bf304bed7
#
_entry.id   73b36883356fc5b535cc186bf304bed7
#
_cell.length_a   1.000
_cell.length_b   1.000
_cell.length_c   1.000
_cell.angle_alpha   90.00
_cell.angle_beta   90.00
_cell.angle_gamma   90.00
#
_symmetry.space_group_name_H-M   'P 1'
#
loop_
_entity.id
_entity.type
_entity.pdbx_description
1 polymer ?
#
loop_
_entity_poly.entity_id
_entity_poly.type
_entity_poly.pdbx_seq_one_letter_code
_entity_poly.pdbx_strand_id
1 'polypeptide(L)'
;AVGSGQQQFLDLAGDGQLDLVALTGPTPGFYERTQDESWEYFRPFVSLPNLEWGNQNLKFVDLTGDGHADVLITEDDVFTWYPSRAEEGFGPAEKVRQSLDEEKGPRLVFADGTQSIYLSDISGDGLSDLVRIRNGEVCYWPNLGYGRFGAKVTMDRSPWFDSPDQFDPRRIQLADIDGTGTTDIIYIGQAGVHLFYNP
;
A
#
# COMPACT_ATOMS: atom_id res chain seq x y z
N ALA A 1 7.07 -22.25 19.47
CA ALA A 1 7.63 -20.91 19.56
C ALA A 1 7.64 -20.37 18.14
N VAL A 2 6.78 -19.40 17.85
CA VAL A 2 6.81 -18.66 16.59
C VAL A 2 8.12 -17.88 16.59
N GLY A 3 9.06 -18.29 15.74
CA GLY A 3 10.36 -17.66 15.64
C GLY A 3 10.20 -16.21 15.18
N SER A 4 11.12 -15.33 15.57
CA SER A 4 11.18 -13.90 15.30
C SER A 4 11.42 -13.54 13.81
N GLY A 5 10.95 -14.33 12.87
CA GLY A 5 10.90 -13.99 11.45
C GLY A 5 9.73 -13.01 11.22
N GLN A 6 9.91 -12.07 10.32
CA GLN A 6 8.84 -11.15 9.94
C GLN A 6 7.69 -11.94 9.31
N GLN A 7 6.69 -12.21 10.11
CA GLN A 7 5.43 -12.78 9.68
C GLN A 7 4.43 -11.65 9.50
N GLN A 8 3.63 -11.73 8.45
CA GLN A 8 2.58 -10.75 8.17
C GLN A 8 1.38 -11.41 7.57
N PHE A 9 0.26 -10.72 7.62
CA PHE A 9 -0.96 -11.14 6.97
C PHE A 9 -1.03 -10.48 5.59
N LEU A 10 -1.27 -11.29 4.56
CA LEU A 10 -1.37 -10.85 3.17
C LEU A 10 -2.34 -11.77 2.44
N ASP A 11 -3.26 -11.21 1.68
CA ASP A 11 -4.10 -11.97 0.77
C ASP A 11 -3.26 -12.38 -0.46
N LEU A 12 -2.75 -13.60 -0.44
CA LEU A 12 -1.93 -14.14 -1.55
C LEU A 12 -2.77 -14.73 -2.67
N ALA A 13 -3.90 -15.32 -2.30
CA ALA A 13 -4.79 -16.00 -3.26
C ALA A 13 -5.72 -15.03 -3.99
N GLY A 14 -5.88 -13.78 -3.52
CA GLY A 14 -6.82 -12.79 -4.06
C GLY A 14 -8.27 -13.15 -3.77
N ASP A 15 -8.52 -13.94 -2.72
CA ASP A 15 -9.86 -14.41 -2.34
C ASP A 15 -10.52 -13.57 -1.24
N GLY A 16 -9.84 -12.51 -0.79
CA GLY A 16 -10.28 -11.61 0.27
C GLY A 16 -9.96 -12.11 1.67
N GLN A 17 -9.27 -13.24 1.84
CA GLN A 17 -8.83 -13.76 3.12
C GLN A 17 -7.34 -13.50 3.33
N LEU A 18 -6.97 -13.21 4.57
CA LEU A 18 -5.57 -12.93 4.90
C LEU A 18 -4.84 -14.22 5.26
N ASP A 19 -3.84 -14.57 4.47
CA ASP A 19 -2.92 -15.66 4.72
C ASP A 19 -1.82 -15.25 5.68
N LEU A 20 -1.28 -16.21 6.42
CA LEU A 20 -0.13 -15.97 7.29
C LEU A 20 1.17 -16.24 6.52
N VAL A 21 1.89 -15.18 6.18
CA VAL A 21 3.05 -15.23 5.29
C VAL A 21 4.35 -15.05 6.08
N ALA A 22 5.31 -15.93 5.85
CA ALA A 22 6.68 -15.84 6.37
C ALA A 22 7.65 -15.59 5.21
N LEU A 23 8.12 -14.36 5.08
CA LEU A 23 9.01 -13.93 3.99
C LEU A 23 10.50 -14.13 4.28
N THR A 24 10.83 -14.42 5.53
CA THR A 24 12.21 -14.60 6.00
C THR A 24 12.36 -15.95 6.71
N GLY A 25 13.62 -16.39 6.87
CA GLY A 25 13.93 -17.66 7.53
C GLY A 25 14.49 -18.71 6.56
N PRO A 26 14.73 -19.92 7.04
CA PRO A 26 15.37 -20.97 6.22
C PRO A 26 14.44 -21.50 5.11
N THR A 27 13.15 -21.39 5.30
CA THR A 27 12.14 -21.81 4.32
C THR A 27 11.00 -20.77 4.32
N PRO A 28 11.07 -19.73 3.47
CA PRO A 28 9.96 -18.79 3.30
C PRO A 28 8.75 -19.49 2.70
N GLY A 29 7.55 -19.09 3.14
CA GLY A 29 6.30 -19.70 2.69
C GLY A 29 5.10 -19.15 3.44
N PHE A 30 3.99 -19.83 3.40
CA PHE A 30 2.73 -19.33 3.94
C PHE A 30 1.82 -20.44 4.45
N TYR A 31 0.84 -20.05 5.24
CA TYR A 31 -0.33 -20.83 5.60
C TYR A 31 -1.55 -20.11 5.03
N GLU A 32 -2.26 -20.77 4.14
CA GLU A 32 -3.50 -20.25 3.57
C GLU A 32 -4.62 -20.36 4.57
N ARG A 33 -5.46 -19.31 4.64
CA ARG A 33 -6.67 -19.32 5.43
C ARG A 33 -7.82 -19.84 4.59
N THR A 34 -8.55 -20.80 5.13
CA THR A 34 -9.70 -21.40 4.46
C THR A 34 -11.01 -20.67 4.81
N GLN A 35 -12.05 -20.84 3.99
CA GLN A 35 -13.36 -20.21 4.18
C GLN A 35 -14.06 -20.63 5.49
N ASP A 36 -13.71 -21.78 6.06
CA ASP A 36 -14.20 -22.25 7.37
C ASP A 36 -13.34 -21.75 8.55
N GLU A 37 -12.52 -20.71 8.32
CA GLU A 37 -11.63 -20.07 9.29
C GLU A 37 -10.52 -20.97 9.85
N SER A 38 -10.24 -22.10 9.20
CA SER A 38 -9.08 -22.94 9.51
C SER A 38 -7.85 -22.56 8.71
N TRP A 39 -6.74 -23.29 8.87
CA TRP A 39 -5.50 -23.06 8.18
C TRP A 39 -5.08 -24.31 7.42
N GLU A 40 -4.69 -24.11 6.14
CA GLU A 40 -4.03 -25.15 5.36
C GLU A 40 -2.62 -25.45 5.89
N TYR A 41 -2.04 -26.55 5.40
CA TYR A 41 -0.66 -26.89 5.71
C TYR A 41 0.31 -25.84 5.14
N PHE A 42 1.46 -25.67 5.83
CA PHE A 42 2.51 -24.78 5.35
C PHE A 42 2.96 -25.14 3.92
N ARG A 43 2.98 -24.14 3.04
CA ARG A 43 3.49 -24.25 1.68
C ARG A 43 4.68 -23.31 1.47
N PRO A 44 5.85 -23.81 1.02
CA PRO A 44 6.97 -22.95 0.68
C PRO A 44 6.71 -22.20 -0.62
N PHE A 45 7.23 -20.98 -0.73
CA PHE A 45 7.23 -20.26 -2.00
C PHE A 45 8.13 -20.94 -3.04
N VAL A 46 7.68 -20.95 -4.29
CA VAL A 46 8.43 -21.44 -5.45
C VAL A 46 9.46 -20.38 -5.88
N SER A 47 9.06 -19.11 -5.86
CA SER A 47 9.88 -17.97 -6.26
C SER A 47 9.73 -16.83 -5.28
N LEU A 48 10.82 -16.48 -4.60
CA LEU A 48 10.86 -15.36 -3.69
C LEU A 48 12.11 -14.51 -3.98
N PRO A 49 11.97 -13.22 -4.29
CA PRO A 49 13.12 -12.36 -4.50
C PRO A 49 13.89 -12.13 -3.21
N ASN A 50 15.21 -12.01 -3.32
CA ASN A 50 16.05 -11.70 -2.17
C ASN A 50 15.96 -10.22 -1.83
N LEU A 51 15.03 -9.87 -0.94
CA LEU A 51 14.73 -8.51 -0.52
C LEU A 51 14.92 -8.32 0.98
N GLU A 52 15.18 -7.08 1.36
CA GLU A 52 15.07 -6.65 2.74
C GLU A 52 13.59 -6.36 3.07
N TRP A 53 12.86 -7.39 3.50
CA TRP A 53 11.41 -7.34 3.74
C TRP A 53 10.98 -6.36 4.84
N GLY A 54 11.92 -5.91 5.68
CA GLY A 54 11.72 -4.85 6.68
C GLY A 54 11.97 -3.44 6.15
N ASN A 55 12.28 -3.27 4.87
CA ASN A 55 12.53 -1.97 4.28
C ASN A 55 11.25 -1.10 4.34
N GLN A 56 11.37 0.09 4.92
CA GLN A 56 10.24 1.03 5.05
C GLN A 56 9.72 1.55 3.69
N ASN A 57 10.57 1.49 2.65
CA ASN A 57 10.19 1.84 1.28
C ASN A 57 9.53 0.69 0.51
N LEU A 58 9.36 -0.49 1.15
CA LEU A 58 8.66 -1.63 0.58
C LEU A 58 7.21 -1.64 1.04
N LYS A 59 6.28 -1.76 0.10
CA LYS A 59 4.84 -1.92 0.35
C LYS A 59 4.27 -3.04 -0.53
N PHE A 60 3.20 -3.65 -0.02
CA PHE A 60 2.37 -4.57 -0.78
C PHE A 60 1.16 -3.82 -1.33
N VAL A 61 0.93 -3.92 -2.61
CA VAL A 61 -0.16 -3.21 -3.32
C VAL A 61 -0.46 -3.91 -4.62
N ASP A 62 -1.73 -4.06 -4.95
CA ASP A 62 -2.13 -4.53 -6.28
C ASP A 62 -1.91 -3.40 -7.30
N LEU A 63 -0.87 -3.56 -8.13
CA LEU A 63 -0.49 -2.60 -9.18
C LEU A 63 -1.10 -2.93 -10.52
N THR A 64 -1.64 -4.13 -10.68
CA THR A 64 -2.15 -4.65 -11.96
C THR A 64 -3.66 -4.68 -12.01
N GLY A 65 -4.32 -4.67 -10.86
CA GLY A 65 -5.78 -4.82 -10.75
C GLY A 65 -6.26 -6.27 -10.87
N ASP A 66 -5.36 -7.22 -10.62
CA ASP A 66 -5.69 -8.64 -10.70
C ASP A 66 -6.13 -9.25 -9.35
N GLY A 67 -6.17 -8.43 -8.29
CA GLY A 67 -6.55 -8.83 -6.95
C GLY A 67 -5.42 -9.40 -6.11
N HIS A 68 -4.21 -9.53 -6.68
CA HIS A 68 -3.05 -10.03 -5.95
C HIS A 68 -2.08 -8.90 -5.60
N ALA A 69 -1.60 -8.88 -4.36
CA ALA A 69 -0.68 -7.85 -3.92
C ALA A 69 0.73 -8.06 -4.49
N ASP A 70 1.17 -7.12 -5.31
CA ASP A 70 2.54 -7.01 -5.79
C ASP A 70 3.45 -6.39 -4.72
N VAL A 71 4.76 -6.52 -4.88
CA VAL A 71 5.74 -5.77 -4.08
C VAL A 71 6.14 -4.51 -4.81
N LEU A 72 5.99 -3.34 -4.18
CA LEU A 72 6.47 -2.06 -4.67
C LEU A 72 7.54 -1.50 -3.75
N ILE A 73 8.68 -1.13 -4.31
CA ILE A 73 9.79 -0.49 -3.59
C ILE A 73 10.03 0.88 -4.22
N THR A 74 10.01 1.93 -3.39
CA THR A 74 10.34 3.28 -3.82
C THR A 74 11.82 3.58 -3.57
N GLU A 75 12.51 4.07 -4.59
CA GLU A 75 13.87 4.59 -4.56
C GLU A 75 13.87 6.02 -5.13
N ASP A 76 14.93 6.78 -4.97
CA ASP A 76 14.97 8.23 -5.30
C ASP A 76 14.43 8.59 -6.70
N ASP A 77 14.77 7.77 -7.71
CA ASP A 77 14.41 8.04 -9.11
C ASP A 77 13.63 6.90 -9.78
N VAL A 78 13.34 5.82 -9.03
CA VAL A 78 12.82 4.57 -9.60
C VAL A 78 11.81 3.93 -8.65
N PHE A 79 10.74 3.40 -9.22
CA PHE A 79 9.92 2.36 -8.61
C PHE A 79 10.41 1.01 -9.10
N THR A 80 10.78 0.15 -8.17
CA THR A 80 11.07 -1.25 -8.44
C THR A 80 9.89 -2.08 -7.94
N TRP A 81 9.29 -2.88 -8.79
CA TRP A 81 8.18 -3.71 -8.38
C TRP A 81 8.36 -5.16 -8.83
N TYR A 82 7.71 -6.07 -8.11
CA TYR A 82 7.76 -7.51 -8.38
C TYR A 82 6.33 -7.99 -8.49
N PRO A 83 5.90 -8.44 -9.69
CA PRO A 83 4.54 -8.92 -9.89
C PRO A 83 4.24 -10.15 -9.02
N SER A 84 3.08 -10.17 -8.42
CA SER A 84 2.58 -11.33 -7.70
C SER A 84 2.41 -12.51 -8.64
N ARG A 85 2.68 -13.70 -8.14
CA ARG A 85 2.34 -14.99 -8.73
C ARG A 85 1.46 -15.78 -7.78
N ALA A 86 0.66 -15.07 -7.02
CA ALA A 86 -0.18 -15.63 -5.98
C ALA A 86 0.65 -16.54 -5.04
N GLU A 87 0.21 -17.75 -4.82
CA GLU A 87 0.83 -18.72 -3.93
C GLU A 87 2.23 -19.17 -4.37
N GLU A 88 2.61 -18.97 -5.64
CA GLU A 88 3.98 -19.29 -6.10
C GLU A 88 5.02 -18.28 -5.63
N GLY A 89 4.60 -17.08 -5.19
CA GLY A 89 5.45 -16.00 -4.72
C GLY A 89 5.48 -14.80 -5.66
N PHE A 90 6.67 -14.33 -6.06
CA PHE A 90 6.79 -13.11 -6.86
C PHE A 90 7.67 -13.32 -8.10
N GLY A 91 7.35 -12.57 -9.15
CA GLY A 91 8.07 -12.56 -10.41
C GLY A 91 9.41 -11.80 -10.35
N PRO A 92 10.07 -11.63 -11.49
CA PRO A 92 11.30 -10.84 -11.59
C PRO A 92 11.03 -9.35 -11.37
N ALA A 93 12.08 -8.62 -10.95
CA ALA A 93 12.01 -7.17 -10.77
C ALA A 93 11.70 -6.44 -12.08
N GLU A 94 10.74 -5.54 -12.03
CA GLU A 94 10.49 -4.56 -13.06
C GLU A 94 10.78 -3.15 -12.52
N LYS A 95 11.28 -2.25 -13.38
CA LYS A 95 11.68 -0.90 -12.98
C LYS A 95 10.97 0.14 -13.81
N VAL A 96 10.36 1.10 -13.13
CA VAL A 96 9.71 2.27 -13.75
C VAL A 96 10.37 3.52 -13.19
N ARG A 97 10.91 4.37 -14.09
CA ARG A 97 11.52 5.63 -13.67
C ARG A 97 10.45 6.57 -13.13
N GLN A 98 10.71 7.18 -11.98
CA GLN A 98 9.88 8.25 -11.45
C GLN A 98 9.96 9.50 -12.34
N SER A 99 8.92 10.32 -12.31
CA SER A 99 8.89 11.60 -13.01
C SER A 99 9.93 12.57 -12.42
N LEU A 100 10.51 13.42 -13.26
CA LEU A 100 11.35 14.52 -12.78
C LEU A 100 10.51 15.70 -12.28
N ASP A 101 9.24 15.76 -12.67
CA ASP A 101 8.28 16.81 -12.36
C ASP A 101 7.08 16.14 -11.64
N GLU A 102 6.87 16.46 -10.37
CA GLU A 102 5.81 15.85 -9.57
C GLU A 102 4.39 16.15 -10.07
N GLU A 103 4.23 17.20 -10.89
CA GLU A 103 2.93 17.49 -11.53
C GLU A 103 2.60 16.49 -12.65
N LYS A 104 3.62 15.85 -13.21
CA LYS A 104 3.46 14.88 -14.31
C LYS A 104 3.48 13.43 -13.85
N GLY A 105 3.88 13.19 -12.63
CA GLY A 105 3.96 11.87 -12.03
C GLY A 105 4.63 11.92 -10.67
N PRO A 106 4.53 10.86 -9.85
CA PRO A 106 5.07 10.87 -8.51
C PRO A 106 6.60 11.00 -8.52
N ARG A 107 7.11 11.77 -7.57
CA ARG A 107 8.51 11.83 -7.17
C ARG A 107 8.59 11.75 -5.66
N LEU A 108 8.65 10.54 -5.14
CA LEU A 108 8.52 10.29 -3.71
C LEU A 108 9.20 8.97 -3.29
N VAL A 109 9.41 8.85 -2.01
CA VAL A 109 9.78 7.60 -1.33
C VAL A 109 8.84 7.39 -0.15
N PHE A 110 8.48 6.14 0.15
CA PHE A 110 7.55 5.84 1.26
C PHE A 110 8.12 6.20 2.63
N ALA A 111 9.43 6.01 2.81
CA ALA A 111 10.13 6.37 4.04
C ALA A 111 10.50 7.86 4.07
N ASP A 112 9.59 8.74 3.64
CA ASP A 112 9.81 10.16 3.82
C ASP A 112 9.74 10.53 5.32
N GLY A 113 10.47 11.57 5.72
CA GLY A 113 10.51 11.98 7.13
C GLY A 113 9.18 12.51 7.67
N THR A 114 8.20 12.74 6.82
CA THR A 114 6.87 13.24 7.18
C THR A 114 5.83 12.12 7.29
N GLN A 115 6.14 10.92 6.80
CA GLN A 115 5.22 9.78 6.77
C GLN A 115 3.85 10.13 6.15
N SER A 116 3.85 10.95 5.11
CA SER A 116 2.64 11.53 4.52
C SER A 116 2.14 10.79 3.27
N ILE A 117 2.77 9.68 2.89
CA ILE A 117 2.47 8.91 1.67
C ILE A 117 1.68 7.64 2.03
N TYR A 118 0.56 7.46 1.35
CA TYR A 118 -0.38 6.35 1.53
C TYR A 118 -0.66 5.68 0.19
N LEU A 119 -1.17 4.45 0.26
CA LEU A 119 -1.71 3.70 -0.89
C LEU A 119 -3.18 3.45 -0.64
N SER A 120 -4.04 3.94 -1.51
CA SER A 120 -5.49 3.76 -1.41
C SER A 120 -6.18 4.15 -2.71
N ASP A 121 -7.29 3.51 -3.02
CA ASP A 121 -8.15 3.88 -4.15
C ASP A 121 -8.95 5.14 -3.81
N ILE A 122 -8.35 6.30 -4.10
CA ILE A 122 -8.99 7.60 -3.85
C ILE A 122 -9.72 8.12 -5.09
N SER A 123 -9.33 7.62 -6.26
CA SER A 123 -9.99 7.93 -7.53
C SER A 123 -11.28 7.14 -7.76
N GLY A 124 -11.46 6.01 -7.08
CA GLY A 124 -12.64 5.13 -7.20
C GLY A 124 -12.61 4.24 -8.44
N ASP A 125 -11.44 3.98 -9.01
CA ASP A 125 -11.30 3.15 -10.22
C ASP A 125 -10.96 1.67 -9.93
N GLY A 126 -10.83 1.32 -8.65
CA GLY A 126 -10.50 -0.01 -8.17
C GLY A 126 -9.00 -0.29 -8.03
N LEU A 127 -8.14 0.65 -8.40
CA LEU A 127 -6.69 0.55 -8.23
C LEU A 127 -6.19 1.42 -7.08
N SER A 128 -5.19 0.94 -6.36
CA SER A 128 -4.59 1.75 -5.29
C SER A 128 -3.70 2.86 -5.85
N ASP A 129 -4.07 4.10 -5.60
CA ASP A 129 -3.33 5.29 -5.96
C ASP A 129 -2.22 5.61 -4.96
N LEU A 130 -1.22 6.38 -5.38
CA LEU A 130 -0.27 7.02 -4.46
C LEU A 130 -0.89 8.32 -3.95
N VAL A 131 -1.13 8.40 -2.65
CA VAL A 131 -1.80 9.53 -2.00
C VAL A 131 -0.84 10.24 -1.07
N ARG A 132 -0.75 11.56 -1.16
CA ARG A 132 -0.05 12.40 -0.20
C ARG A 132 -1.04 13.23 0.60
N ILE A 133 -1.03 13.06 1.91
CA ILE A 133 -1.91 13.77 2.82
C ILE A 133 -1.08 14.60 3.78
N ARG A 134 -1.24 15.90 3.73
CA ARG A 134 -0.67 16.88 4.63
C ARG A 134 -1.77 17.78 5.18
N ASN A 135 -1.49 18.47 6.24
CA ASN A 135 -2.44 19.40 6.83
C ASN A 135 -2.76 20.53 5.84
N GLY A 136 -4.00 20.59 5.36
CA GLY A 136 -4.45 21.56 4.34
C GLY A 136 -4.11 21.21 2.89
N GLU A 137 -3.50 20.03 2.64
CA GLU A 137 -3.18 19.57 1.27
C GLU A 137 -3.41 18.06 1.14
N VAL A 138 -4.27 17.67 0.22
CA VAL A 138 -4.44 16.28 -0.22
C VAL A 138 -4.26 16.23 -1.72
N CYS A 139 -3.34 15.38 -2.17
CA CYS A 139 -3.16 15.13 -3.59
C CYS A 139 -2.84 13.66 -3.82
N TYR A 140 -3.04 13.21 -5.05
CA TYR A 140 -2.74 11.83 -5.42
C TYR A 140 -2.23 11.74 -6.86
N TRP A 141 -1.59 10.61 -7.16
CA TRP A 141 -1.17 10.20 -8.49
C TRP A 141 -1.91 8.90 -8.81
N PRO A 142 -2.86 8.92 -9.77
CA PRO A 142 -3.66 7.74 -10.09
C PRO A 142 -2.78 6.60 -10.60
N ASN A 143 -3.09 5.40 -10.16
CA ASN A 143 -2.44 4.18 -10.63
C ASN A 143 -2.88 3.89 -12.08
N LEU A 144 -1.93 3.78 -12.99
CA LEU A 144 -2.16 3.45 -14.40
C LEU A 144 -1.83 1.98 -14.72
N GLY A 145 -1.57 1.19 -13.70
CA GLY A 145 -1.14 -0.20 -13.83
C GLY A 145 0.37 -0.36 -14.04
N TYR A 146 0.85 -1.54 -13.68
CA TYR A 146 2.23 -1.98 -13.94
C TYR A 146 3.30 -1.02 -13.38
N GLY A 147 3.09 -0.51 -12.15
CA GLY A 147 4.02 0.40 -11.48
C GLY A 147 4.06 1.82 -12.06
N ARG A 148 3.14 2.19 -12.94
CA ARG A 148 3.03 3.52 -13.53
C ARG A 148 1.96 4.33 -12.83
N PHE A 149 2.23 5.60 -12.63
CA PHE A 149 1.30 6.54 -12.03
C PHE A 149 1.13 7.78 -12.91
N GLY A 150 -0.07 8.33 -12.88
CA GLY A 150 -0.46 9.48 -13.70
C GLY A 150 0.02 10.82 -13.15
N ALA A 151 -0.48 11.90 -13.76
CA ALA A 151 -0.24 13.27 -13.32
C ALA A 151 -0.88 13.51 -11.94
N LYS A 152 -0.30 14.44 -11.18
CA LYS A 152 -0.82 14.83 -9.86
C LYS A 152 -2.23 15.42 -9.98
N VAL A 153 -3.12 14.93 -9.15
CA VAL A 153 -4.44 15.51 -8.91
C VAL A 153 -4.46 16.09 -7.51
N THR A 154 -4.72 17.38 -7.40
CA THR A 154 -4.90 18.05 -6.11
C THR A 154 -6.39 18.10 -5.79
N MET A 155 -6.77 17.60 -4.61
CA MET A 155 -8.15 17.62 -4.17
C MET A 155 -8.57 19.02 -3.72
N ASP A 156 -9.69 19.50 -4.27
CA ASP A 156 -10.27 20.75 -3.85
C ASP A 156 -10.73 20.68 -2.38
N ARG A 157 -10.61 21.79 -1.66
CA ARG A 157 -11.03 21.91 -0.25
C ARG A 157 -10.38 20.92 0.69
N SER A 158 -9.10 20.60 0.47
CA SER A 158 -8.33 19.75 1.37
C SER A 158 -8.45 20.21 2.82
N PRO A 159 -8.75 19.30 3.76
CA PRO A 159 -9.04 19.67 5.15
C PRO A 159 -7.78 20.10 5.91
N TRP A 160 -7.96 21.01 6.86
CA TRP A 160 -7.06 21.17 7.98
C TRP A 160 -7.48 20.19 9.07
N PHE A 161 -6.66 19.16 9.30
CA PHE A 161 -7.00 18.09 10.24
C PHE A 161 -6.84 18.51 11.70
N ASP A 162 -5.81 19.34 11.98
CA ASP A 162 -5.49 19.82 13.31
C ASP A 162 -4.66 21.12 13.23
N SER A 163 -4.34 21.74 14.36
CA SER A 163 -3.34 22.80 14.38
C SER A 163 -1.97 22.26 13.93
N PRO A 164 -1.11 23.09 13.29
CA PRO A 164 0.14 22.60 12.71
C PRO A 164 1.09 21.87 13.67
N ASP A 165 1.06 22.25 14.95
CA ASP A 165 1.85 21.67 16.03
C ASP A 165 1.26 20.37 16.61
N GLN A 166 0.00 20.05 16.30
CA GLN A 166 -0.71 18.87 16.80
C GLN A 166 -0.99 17.83 15.71
N PHE A 167 -0.88 18.24 14.45
CA PHE A 167 -1.08 17.33 13.32
C PHE A 167 -0.04 16.21 13.32
N ASP A 168 -0.53 14.98 13.28
CA ASP A 168 0.30 13.78 13.19
C ASP A 168 -0.22 12.88 12.07
N PRO A 169 0.53 12.69 10.96
CA PRO A 169 0.10 11.86 9.84
C PRO A 169 -0.17 10.40 10.23
N ARG A 170 0.42 9.91 11.32
CA ARG A 170 0.16 8.55 11.82
C ARG A 170 -1.25 8.34 12.35
N ARG A 171 -2.00 9.43 12.58
CA ARG A 171 -3.39 9.43 13.02
C ARG A 171 -4.39 9.41 11.87
N ILE A 172 -3.90 9.42 10.62
CA ILE A 172 -4.73 9.26 9.44
C ILE A 172 -4.98 7.77 9.20
N GLN A 173 -6.23 7.42 8.98
CA GLN A 173 -6.67 6.12 8.49
C GLN A 173 -7.46 6.34 7.20
N LEU A 174 -7.35 5.41 6.28
CA LEU A 174 -8.02 5.45 4.98
C LEU A 174 -8.95 4.24 4.87
N ALA A 175 -10.20 4.48 4.54
CA ALA A 175 -11.20 3.44 4.30
C ALA A 175 -12.39 4.02 3.54
N ASP A 176 -13.07 3.21 2.73
CA ASP A 176 -14.38 3.52 2.21
C ASP A 176 -15.42 3.32 3.34
N ILE A 177 -15.89 4.42 3.95
CA ILE A 177 -16.75 4.37 5.13
C ILE A 177 -18.23 4.28 4.73
N ASP A 178 -18.58 4.93 3.63
CA ASP A 178 -19.98 5.05 3.20
C ASP A 178 -20.35 4.09 2.05
N GLY A 179 -19.38 3.31 1.55
CA GLY A 179 -19.60 2.31 0.51
C GLY A 179 -19.74 2.90 -0.89
N THR A 180 -19.19 4.09 -1.14
CA THR A 180 -19.22 4.74 -2.46
C THR A 180 -18.22 4.13 -3.44
N GLY A 181 -17.24 3.37 -2.96
CA GLY A 181 -16.14 2.83 -3.75
C GLY A 181 -14.90 3.73 -3.78
N THR A 182 -15.00 4.96 -3.28
CA THR A 182 -13.87 5.88 -3.10
C THR A 182 -13.38 5.85 -1.66
N THR A 183 -12.09 6.07 -1.47
CA THR A 183 -11.51 6.07 -0.12
C THR A 183 -11.75 7.41 0.58
N ASP A 184 -12.26 7.33 1.80
CA ASP A 184 -12.43 8.45 2.73
C ASP A 184 -11.22 8.60 3.66
N ILE A 185 -11.12 9.78 4.29
CA ILE A 185 -10.08 10.07 5.26
C ILE A 185 -10.66 10.13 6.66
N ILE A 186 -10.08 9.37 7.58
CA ILE A 186 -10.38 9.38 9.00
C ILE A 186 -9.19 9.97 9.74
N TYR A 187 -9.40 11.02 10.52
CA TYR A 187 -8.36 11.58 11.38
C TYR A 187 -8.71 11.39 12.85
N ILE A 188 -7.82 10.73 13.60
CA ILE A 188 -8.00 10.45 15.03
C ILE A 188 -7.28 11.54 15.83
N GLY A 189 -7.92 12.71 15.97
CA GLY A 189 -7.39 13.85 16.71
C GLY A 189 -7.51 13.70 18.23
N GLN A 190 -6.94 14.65 18.97
CA GLN A 190 -7.07 14.66 20.44
C GLN A 190 -8.49 14.96 20.89
N ALA A 191 -9.24 15.75 20.12
CA ALA A 191 -10.61 16.15 20.42
C ALA A 191 -11.66 15.12 19.96
N GLY A 192 -11.27 14.09 19.22
CA GLY A 192 -12.17 13.06 18.69
C GLY A 192 -11.79 12.56 17.31
N VAL A 193 -12.70 11.81 16.70
CA VAL A 193 -12.55 11.28 15.35
C VAL A 193 -13.26 12.20 14.37
N HIS A 194 -12.55 12.59 13.32
CA HIS A 194 -13.06 13.42 12.24
C HIS A 194 -13.12 12.59 10.95
N LEU A 195 -14.25 12.62 10.28
CA LEU A 195 -14.50 11.90 9.03
C LEU A 195 -14.58 12.91 7.88
N PHE A 196 -13.84 12.65 6.81
CA PHE A 196 -13.82 13.47 5.60
C PHE A 196 -14.18 12.56 4.42
N TYR A 197 -15.41 12.73 3.93
CA TYR A 197 -15.93 11.91 2.84
C TYR A 197 -15.42 12.41 1.49
N ASN A 198 -15.08 11.45 0.64
CA ASN A 198 -14.70 11.66 -0.75
C ASN A 198 -15.89 11.21 -1.63
N PRO A 199 -16.72 12.16 -2.12
CA PRO A 199 -17.97 11.84 -2.81
C PRO A 199 -17.75 11.32 -4.23
#